data_ba80577f6f0ba8a88376ce210f5df8ad
#
_entry.id   ba80577f6f0ba8a88376ce210f5df8ad
#
_cell.length_a   1.000
_cell.length_b   1.000
_cell.length_c   1.000
_cell.angle_alpha   90.00
_cell.angle_beta   90.00
_cell.angle_gamma   90.00
#
_symmetry.space_group_name_H-M   'P 1'
#
loop_
_entity.id
_entity.type
_entity.pdbx_description
1 polymer ?
#
loop_
_entity_poly.entity_id
_entity_poly.type
_entity_poly.pdbx_seq_one_letter_code
_entity_poly.pdbx_strand_id
1 'polypeptide(L)'
;GSGGMFVQSERFVEKHQGRLDDIAIYGQESNPTTWKLAKMNLAIRGIDNDLGERNADTFHNDLHKGLKADYILANPPFNASDWGQERLLDDYRWQFGIPPKGNANYAWIEHMISKLAPNGTAGFVLANGSMSTSGKDELEIRKNLIEQDLVECIVTLPGQLFY
;
A
#
# COMPACT_ATOMS: atom_id res chain seq x y z
N GLY A 1 -3.67 -8.30 -4.25
CA GLY A 1 -4.72 -9.17 -3.66
C GLY A 1 -5.95 -9.31 -4.53
N SER A 2 -6.92 -10.14 -4.09
CA SER A 2 -8.16 -10.46 -4.82
C SER A 2 -9.25 -9.37 -4.77
N GLY A 3 -8.95 -8.16 -4.33
CA GLY A 3 -9.89 -7.03 -4.28
C GLY A 3 -10.82 -7.01 -3.07
N GLY A 4 -10.61 -7.85 -2.07
CA GLY A 4 -11.47 -7.94 -0.89
C GLY A 4 -11.56 -6.64 -0.09
N MET A 5 -10.47 -5.88 0.02
CA MET A 5 -10.48 -4.58 0.70
C MET A 5 -11.34 -3.56 -0.03
N PHE A 6 -11.33 -3.54 -1.35
CA PHE A 6 -12.19 -2.66 -2.15
C PHE A 6 -13.67 -2.96 -1.93
N VAL A 7 -14.04 -4.25 -1.89
CA VAL A 7 -15.42 -4.67 -1.58
C VAL A 7 -15.85 -4.21 -0.18
N GLN A 8 -14.95 -4.27 0.80
CA GLN A 8 -15.27 -3.80 2.16
C GLN A 8 -15.34 -2.27 2.24
N SER A 9 -14.51 -1.56 1.48
CA SER A 9 -14.55 -0.09 1.41
C SER A 9 -15.89 0.40 0.85
N GLU A 10 -16.38 -0.22 -0.23
CA GLU A 10 -17.68 0.09 -0.81
C GLU A 10 -18.81 -0.15 0.21
N ARG A 11 -18.83 -1.30 0.87
CA ARG A 11 -19.81 -1.60 1.94
C ARG A 11 -19.73 -0.61 3.11
N PHE A 12 -18.52 -0.13 3.42
CA PHE A 12 -18.37 0.90 4.43
C PHE A 12 -19.05 2.21 4.01
N VAL A 13 -18.82 2.66 2.78
CA VAL A 13 -19.43 3.87 2.22
C VAL A 13 -20.95 3.76 2.22
N GLU A 14 -21.51 2.66 1.74
CA GLU A 14 -22.97 2.41 1.78
C GLU A 14 -23.55 2.50 3.19
N LYS A 15 -22.93 1.86 4.16
CA LYS A 15 -23.40 1.88 5.56
C LYS A 15 -23.34 3.25 6.21
N HIS A 16 -22.48 4.14 5.71
CA HIS A 16 -22.33 5.51 6.21
C HIS A 16 -23.08 6.54 5.33
N GLN A 17 -24.08 6.08 4.58
CA GLN A 17 -24.95 6.91 3.74
C GLN A 17 -24.24 7.61 2.58
N GLY A 18 -23.07 7.17 2.21
CA GLY A 18 -22.39 7.59 0.98
C GLY A 18 -23.02 6.92 -0.24
N ARG A 19 -22.76 7.49 -1.41
CA ARG A 19 -23.14 6.88 -2.69
C ARG A 19 -21.96 6.08 -3.22
N LEU A 20 -22.23 4.97 -3.90
CA LEU A 20 -21.19 4.14 -4.52
C LEU A 20 -20.41 4.90 -5.60
N ASP A 21 -21.07 5.83 -6.27
CA ASP A 21 -20.46 6.69 -7.29
C ASP A 21 -19.51 7.76 -6.70
N ASP A 22 -19.45 7.90 -5.36
CA ASP A 22 -18.60 8.89 -4.69
C ASP A 22 -17.16 8.40 -4.50
N ILE A 23 -16.85 7.15 -4.84
CA ILE A 23 -15.51 6.59 -4.72
C ILE A 23 -14.95 6.11 -6.06
N ALA A 24 -13.69 6.44 -6.34
CA ALA A 24 -12.92 5.90 -7.45
C ALA A 24 -11.86 4.92 -6.90
N ILE A 25 -11.89 3.68 -7.37
CA ILE A 25 -11.04 2.61 -6.88
C ILE A 25 -9.87 2.38 -7.83
N TYR A 26 -8.66 2.47 -7.30
CA TYR A 26 -7.42 2.19 -8.00
C TYR A 26 -6.65 1.09 -7.29
N GLY A 27 -5.98 0.25 -8.05
CA GLY A 27 -5.15 -0.81 -7.48
C GLY A 27 -4.14 -1.36 -8.46
N GLN A 28 -3.20 -2.12 -7.91
CA GLN A 28 -2.21 -2.83 -8.71
C GLN A 28 -1.85 -4.15 -8.04
N GLU A 29 -1.66 -5.18 -8.84
CA GLU A 29 -1.31 -6.52 -8.40
C GLU A 29 -0.24 -7.11 -9.33
N SER A 30 0.79 -7.70 -8.77
CA SER A 30 1.90 -8.28 -9.53
C SER A 30 1.59 -9.67 -10.07
N ASN A 31 0.82 -10.47 -9.34
CA ASN A 31 0.47 -11.82 -9.75
C ASN A 31 -0.66 -11.82 -10.80
N PRO A 32 -0.46 -12.41 -12.00
CA PRO A 32 -1.45 -12.36 -13.07
C PRO A 32 -2.76 -13.09 -12.74
N THR A 33 -2.70 -14.16 -11.98
CA THR A 33 -3.91 -14.91 -11.57
C THR A 33 -4.71 -14.12 -10.54
N THR A 34 -4.04 -13.55 -9.55
CA THR A 34 -4.65 -12.73 -8.51
C THR A 34 -5.25 -11.45 -9.10
N TRP A 35 -4.55 -10.82 -10.06
CA TRP A 35 -5.08 -9.66 -10.79
C TRP A 35 -6.38 -9.98 -11.54
N LYS A 36 -6.43 -11.13 -12.24
CA LYS A 36 -7.67 -11.59 -12.91
C LYS A 36 -8.78 -11.85 -11.90
N LEU A 37 -8.46 -12.49 -10.77
CA LEU A 37 -9.43 -12.74 -9.70
C LEU A 37 -9.99 -11.43 -9.13
N ALA A 38 -9.14 -10.42 -8.91
CA ALA A 38 -9.59 -9.12 -8.46
C ALA A 38 -10.55 -8.47 -9.46
N LYS A 39 -10.20 -8.46 -10.75
CA LYS A 39 -11.10 -7.95 -11.81
C LYS A 39 -12.45 -8.68 -11.84
N MET A 40 -12.43 -9.99 -11.77
CA MET A 40 -13.68 -10.79 -11.73
C MET A 40 -14.50 -10.49 -10.48
N ASN A 41 -13.85 -10.41 -9.31
CA ASN A 41 -14.49 -10.14 -8.03
C ASN A 41 -15.22 -8.80 -8.02
N LEU A 42 -14.58 -7.74 -8.54
CA LEU A 42 -15.16 -6.42 -8.64
C LEU A 42 -16.25 -6.35 -9.73
N ALA A 43 -16.02 -6.94 -10.89
CA ALA A 43 -17.00 -6.97 -11.98
C ALA A 43 -18.31 -7.66 -11.60
N ILE A 44 -18.27 -8.81 -10.91
CA ILE A 44 -19.48 -9.53 -10.45
C ILE A 44 -20.31 -8.67 -9.48
N ARG A 45 -19.68 -7.75 -8.79
CA ARG A 45 -20.33 -6.83 -7.81
C ARG A 45 -20.71 -5.49 -8.41
N GLY A 46 -20.41 -5.24 -9.67
CA GLY A 46 -20.66 -3.97 -10.33
C GLY A 46 -19.79 -2.81 -9.80
N ILE A 47 -18.65 -3.13 -9.17
CA ILE A 47 -17.73 -2.14 -8.59
C ILE A 47 -16.82 -1.61 -9.71
N ASP A 48 -16.94 -0.32 -10.01
CA ASP A 48 -16.08 0.36 -10.97
C ASP A 48 -14.66 0.50 -10.41
N ASN A 49 -13.65 0.24 -11.23
CA ASN A 49 -12.26 0.19 -10.76
C ASN A 49 -11.24 0.33 -11.88
N ASP A 50 -10.07 0.86 -11.53
CA ASP A 50 -8.86 0.82 -12.34
C ASP A 50 -7.77 0.00 -11.65
N LEU A 51 -7.62 -1.26 -12.03
CA LEU A 51 -6.55 -2.15 -11.58
C LEU A 51 -5.36 -2.18 -12.57
N GLY A 52 -5.29 -1.20 -13.47
CA GLY A 52 -4.33 -1.16 -14.56
C GLY A 52 -4.66 -2.11 -15.71
N GLU A 53 -4.01 -1.90 -16.85
CA GLU A 53 -4.22 -2.69 -18.08
C GLU A 53 -3.73 -4.13 -17.95
N ARG A 54 -2.77 -4.38 -17.05
CA ARG A 54 -2.14 -5.67 -16.80
C ARG A 54 -1.70 -5.79 -15.35
N ASN A 55 -1.31 -7.00 -14.95
CA ASN A 55 -0.56 -7.19 -13.71
C ASN A 55 0.83 -6.54 -13.83
N ALA A 56 1.31 -5.91 -12.76
CA ALA A 56 2.63 -5.27 -12.73
C ALA A 56 3.17 -5.18 -11.31
N ASP A 57 4.51 -5.20 -11.21
CA ASP A 57 5.22 -4.94 -9.97
C ASP A 57 5.15 -3.44 -9.63
N THR A 58 4.66 -3.14 -8.45
CA THR A 58 4.44 -1.77 -7.97
C THR A 58 5.74 -0.96 -7.85
N PHE A 59 6.84 -1.59 -7.52
CA PHE A 59 8.11 -0.89 -7.37
C PHE A 59 8.75 -0.57 -8.72
N HIS A 60 8.76 -1.52 -9.66
CA HIS A 60 9.46 -1.39 -10.93
C HIS A 60 8.59 -0.93 -12.11
N ASN A 61 7.29 -1.08 -12.00
CA ASN A 61 6.35 -0.72 -13.06
C ASN A 61 5.04 -0.20 -12.47
N ASP A 62 5.09 0.99 -11.88
CA ASP A 62 3.92 1.68 -11.37
C ASP A 62 3.00 2.11 -12.53
N LEU A 63 1.81 1.53 -12.60
CA LEU A 63 0.81 1.81 -13.64
C LEU A 63 0.01 3.09 -13.35
N HIS A 64 0.09 3.62 -12.14
CA HIS A 64 -0.65 4.81 -11.67
C HIS A 64 0.28 5.95 -11.25
N LYS A 65 1.35 6.22 -11.99
CA LYS A 65 2.42 7.16 -11.60
C LYS A 65 1.94 8.52 -11.11
N GLY A 66 0.94 9.10 -11.77
CA GLY A 66 0.41 10.43 -11.46
C GLY A 66 -0.72 10.44 -10.42
N LEU A 67 -1.16 9.26 -9.97
CA LEU A 67 -2.27 9.15 -9.02
C LEU A 67 -1.90 9.73 -7.65
N LYS A 68 -2.82 10.52 -7.11
CA LYS A 68 -2.85 10.94 -5.71
C LYS A 68 -4.17 10.51 -5.10
N ALA A 69 -4.11 9.73 -4.03
CA ALA A 69 -5.27 9.13 -3.39
C ALA A 69 -5.59 9.82 -2.06
N ASP A 70 -6.88 10.01 -1.79
CA ASP A 70 -7.35 10.53 -0.50
C ASP A 70 -7.24 9.45 0.59
N TYR A 71 -7.43 8.18 0.21
CA TYR A 71 -7.34 7.04 1.12
C TYR A 71 -6.52 5.91 0.49
N ILE A 72 -5.57 5.38 1.25
CA ILE A 72 -4.81 4.19 0.87
C ILE A 72 -5.04 3.11 1.91
N LEU A 73 -5.45 1.93 1.46
CA LEU A 73 -5.55 0.74 2.30
C LEU A 73 -4.67 -0.37 1.74
N ALA A 74 -3.77 -0.91 2.55
CA ALA A 74 -2.84 -1.93 2.09
C ALA A 74 -2.54 -3.00 3.14
N ASN A 75 -2.39 -4.23 2.66
CA ASN A 75 -1.77 -5.32 3.39
C ASN A 75 -0.64 -5.87 2.48
N PRO A 76 0.51 -5.18 2.45
CA PRO A 76 1.62 -5.59 1.60
C PRO A 76 2.26 -6.89 2.10
N PRO A 77 3.03 -7.61 1.26
CA PRO A 77 3.75 -8.79 1.69
C PRO A 77 4.80 -8.42 2.76
N PHE A 78 4.77 -9.14 3.89
CA PHE A 78 5.67 -8.87 5.00
C PHE A 78 7.09 -9.38 4.71
N ASN A 79 8.08 -8.57 5.06
CA ASN A 79 9.50 -8.92 4.98
C ASN A 79 9.95 -9.46 3.59
N ALA A 80 9.35 -8.96 2.53
CA ALA A 80 9.73 -9.38 1.19
C ALA A 80 11.18 -9.00 0.91
N SER A 81 12.03 -10.01 0.66
CA SER A 81 13.42 -9.86 0.21
C SER A 81 13.49 -9.79 -1.32
N ASP A 82 14.68 -9.49 -1.85
CA ASP A 82 14.97 -9.51 -3.28
C ASP A 82 13.99 -8.70 -4.15
N TRP A 83 13.51 -7.58 -3.60
CA TRP A 83 12.56 -6.69 -4.26
C TRP A 83 13.20 -5.75 -5.30
N GLY A 84 14.50 -5.95 -5.61
CA GLY A 84 15.23 -5.23 -6.66
C GLY A 84 15.64 -3.80 -6.28
N GLN A 85 15.90 -3.54 -5.00
CA GLN A 85 16.32 -2.23 -4.46
C GLN A 85 17.46 -1.60 -5.26
N GLU A 86 18.41 -2.39 -5.73
CA GLU A 86 19.60 -1.93 -6.47
C GLU A 86 19.28 -1.18 -7.78
N ARG A 87 18.08 -1.38 -8.33
CA ARG A 87 17.58 -0.68 -9.52
C ARG A 87 16.79 0.58 -9.21
N LEU A 88 16.61 0.88 -7.94
CA LEU A 88 15.73 1.93 -7.43
C LEU A 88 16.44 2.87 -6.43
N LEU A 89 17.78 2.89 -6.40
CA LEU A 89 18.52 3.70 -5.42
C LEU A 89 18.22 5.19 -5.53
N ASP A 90 17.99 5.69 -6.75
CA ASP A 90 17.68 7.11 -7.02
C ASP A 90 16.18 7.34 -7.25
N ASP A 91 15.31 6.48 -6.74
CA ASP A 91 13.87 6.62 -6.92
C ASP A 91 13.32 7.79 -6.10
N TYR A 92 12.48 8.61 -6.73
CA TYR A 92 11.89 9.82 -6.14
C TYR A 92 11.01 9.54 -4.91
N ARG A 93 10.60 8.30 -4.71
CA ARG A 93 9.78 7.87 -3.57
C ARG A 93 10.54 7.84 -2.25
N TRP A 94 11.87 7.65 -2.30
CA TRP A 94 12.71 7.51 -1.11
C TRP A 94 13.06 8.85 -0.46
N GLN A 95 12.04 9.57 -0.01
CA GLN A 95 12.20 10.91 0.57
C GLN A 95 12.67 10.88 2.03
N PHE A 96 12.50 9.75 2.71
CA PHE A 96 12.82 9.59 4.13
C PHE A 96 14.08 8.76 4.37
N GLY A 97 14.61 8.15 3.33
CA GLY A 97 15.80 7.32 3.33
C GLY A 97 15.68 6.18 2.33
N ILE A 98 16.79 5.55 1.96
CA ILE A 98 16.75 4.42 1.03
C ILE A 98 16.35 3.15 1.79
N PRO A 99 15.22 2.50 1.47
CA PRO A 99 14.80 1.28 2.14
C PRO A 99 15.81 0.14 1.96
N PRO A 100 16.03 -0.72 2.98
CA PRO A 100 17.05 -1.74 2.93
C PRO A 100 16.76 -2.83 1.90
N LYS A 101 17.79 -3.39 1.30
CA LYS A 101 17.71 -4.53 0.35
C LYS A 101 17.05 -5.77 0.97
N GLY A 102 17.27 -6.00 2.26
CA GLY A 102 16.86 -7.22 2.96
C GLY A 102 15.35 -7.37 3.17
N ASN A 103 14.59 -6.28 3.19
CA ASN A 103 13.13 -6.31 3.24
C ASN A 103 12.50 -5.03 2.67
N ALA A 104 11.31 -5.16 2.12
CA ALA A 104 10.58 -4.08 1.46
C ALA A 104 9.58 -3.35 2.38
N ASN A 105 9.56 -3.60 3.69
CA ASN A 105 8.52 -3.03 4.57
C ASN A 105 8.49 -1.50 4.48
N TYR A 106 9.63 -0.84 4.57
CA TYR A 106 9.72 0.61 4.47
C TYR A 106 9.60 1.13 3.03
N ALA A 107 9.95 0.33 2.03
CA ALA A 107 9.68 0.67 0.64
C ALA A 107 8.17 0.77 0.36
N TRP A 108 7.37 -0.10 0.95
CA TRP A 108 5.90 -0.01 0.89
C TRP A 108 5.37 1.24 1.59
N ILE A 109 5.90 1.61 2.76
CA ILE A 109 5.51 2.83 3.47
C ILE A 109 5.78 4.05 2.57
N GLU A 110 7.00 4.19 2.07
CA GLU A 110 7.38 5.36 1.26
C GLU A 110 6.63 5.39 -0.08
N HIS A 111 6.38 4.23 -0.69
CA HIS A 111 5.53 4.16 -1.87
C HIS A 111 4.11 4.69 -1.58
N MET A 112 3.49 4.26 -0.49
CA MET A 112 2.15 4.73 -0.12
C MET A 112 2.14 6.23 0.17
N ILE A 113 3.11 6.75 0.91
CA ILE A 113 3.24 8.19 1.16
C ILE A 113 3.38 8.96 -0.16
N SER A 114 4.17 8.46 -1.10
CA SER A 114 4.33 9.09 -2.41
C SER A 114 3.04 9.18 -3.22
N LYS A 115 2.05 8.35 -2.89
CA LYS A 115 0.72 8.28 -3.54
C LYS A 115 -0.36 9.05 -2.79
N LEU A 116 -0.12 9.54 -1.59
CA LEU A 116 -1.13 10.31 -0.86
C LEU A 116 -1.36 11.70 -1.48
N ALA A 117 -2.60 12.12 -1.49
CA ALA A 117 -2.98 13.52 -1.64
C ALA A 117 -2.52 14.32 -0.40
N PRO A 118 -2.43 15.67 -0.47
CA PRO A 118 -1.93 16.48 0.65
C PRO A 118 -2.63 16.27 1.99
N ASN A 119 -3.92 15.93 1.97
CA ASN A 119 -4.73 15.63 3.18
C ASN A 119 -5.16 14.16 3.21
N GLY A 120 -4.48 13.30 2.47
CA GLY A 120 -4.83 11.88 2.38
C GLY A 120 -4.36 11.10 3.60
N THR A 121 -5.05 10.00 3.89
CA THR A 121 -4.72 9.09 5.00
C THR A 121 -4.42 7.68 4.48
N ALA A 122 -3.37 7.05 4.99
CA ALA A 122 -3.01 5.67 4.68
C ALA A 122 -3.16 4.76 5.90
N GLY A 123 -3.91 3.68 5.75
CA GLY A 123 -4.01 2.59 6.72
C GLY A 123 -3.41 1.30 6.15
N PHE A 124 -2.41 0.73 6.83
CA PHE A 124 -1.76 -0.49 6.34
C PHE A 124 -1.26 -1.37 7.48
N VAL A 125 -1.12 -2.65 7.18
CA VAL A 125 -0.64 -3.67 8.11
C VAL A 125 0.81 -4.03 7.81
N LEU A 126 1.64 -4.09 8.82
CA LEU A 126 3.04 -4.53 8.70
C LEU A 126 3.38 -5.57 9.78
N ALA A 127 4.49 -6.28 9.56
CA ALA A 127 5.04 -7.16 10.58
C ALA A 127 5.49 -6.36 11.81
N ASN A 128 5.29 -6.91 13.01
CA ASN A 128 5.67 -6.27 14.29
C ASN A 128 7.16 -5.85 14.31
N GLY A 129 8.04 -6.60 13.67
CA GLY A 129 9.45 -6.28 13.54
C GLY A 129 9.73 -4.91 12.90
N SER A 130 8.81 -4.41 12.09
CA SER A 130 8.96 -3.07 11.47
C SER A 130 8.99 -1.93 12.50
N MET A 131 8.37 -2.13 13.68
CA MET A 131 8.38 -1.14 14.76
C MET A 131 9.64 -1.18 15.63
N SER A 132 10.28 -2.33 15.72
CA SER A 132 11.39 -2.59 16.65
C SER A 132 12.73 -2.89 15.95
N THR A 133 12.79 -2.74 14.64
CA THR A 133 14.02 -2.97 13.88
C THR A 133 15.17 -2.07 14.36
N SER A 134 16.35 -2.64 14.49
CA SER A 134 17.60 -1.94 14.81
C SER A 134 18.45 -1.68 13.56
N GLY A 135 17.98 -2.05 12.38
CA GLY A 135 18.66 -1.77 11.12
C GLY A 135 18.81 -0.26 10.91
N LYS A 136 20.03 0.19 10.59
CA LYS A 136 20.35 1.62 10.49
C LYS A 136 19.43 2.35 9.51
N ASP A 137 19.22 1.78 8.33
CA ASP A 137 18.42 2.40 7.27
C ASP A 137 16.94 2.51 7.67
N GLU A 138 16.38 1.43 8.22
CA GLU A 138 14.99 1.42 8.70
C GLU A 138 14.76 2.35 9.89
N LEU A 139 15.75 2.44 10.80
CA LEU A 139 15.71 3.36 11.93
C LEU A 139 15.70 4.81 11.46
N GLU A 140 16.50 5.14 10.47
CA GLU A 140 16.56 6.48 9.87
C GLU A 140 15.24 6.88 9.23
N ILE A 141 14.68 5.99 8.38
CA ILE A 141 13.38 6.24 7.74
C ILE A 141 12.29 6.43 8.81
N ARG A 142 12.22 5.53 9.81
CA ARG A 142 11.23 5.63 10.88
C ARG A 142 11.35 6.94 11.66
N LYS A 143 12.58 7.37 11.98
CA LYS A 143 12.85 8.64 12.64
C LYS A 143 12.32 9.80 11.80
N ASN A 144 12.66 9.84 10.52
CA ASN A 144 12.25 10.91 9.61
C ASN A 144 10.72 10.99 9.46
N LEU A 145 10.03 9.85 9.40
CA LEU A 145 8.57 9.80 9.34
C LEU A 145 7.92 10.38 10.61
N ILE A 146 8.47 10.09 11.78
CA ILE A 146 7.97 10.61 13.06
C ILE A 146 8.27 12.12 13.20
N GLU A 147 9.48 12.56 12.87
CA GLU A 147 9.89 13.97 12.94
C GLU A 147 9.11 14.87 11.98
N GLN A 148 8.57 14.32 10.88
CA GLN A 148 7.71 15.02 9.94
C GLN A 148 6.21 14.89 10.25
N ASP A 149 5.86 14.35 11.43
CA ASP A 149 4.49 14.22 11.92
C ASP A 149 3.55 13.45 10.97
N LEU A 150 4.10 12.42 10.30
CA LEU A 150 3.35 11.59 9.34
C LEU A 150 2.66 10.38 9.97
N VAL A 151 2.94 10.08 11.24
CA VAL A 151 2.39 8.92 11.94
C VAL A 151 1.29 9.36 12.89
N GLU A 152 0.04 9.14 12.55
CA GLU A 152 -1.11 9.48 13.39
C GLU A 152 -1.29 8.51 14.55
N CYS A 153 -1.27 7.21 14.27
CA CYS A 153 -1.39 6.18 15.30
C CYS A 153 -0.79 4.84 14.85
N ILE A 154 -0.45 4.03 15.82
CA ILE A 154 -0.01 2.65 15.63
C ILE A 154 -0.85 1.74 16.52
N VAL A 155 -1.49 0.73 15.92
CA VAL A 155 -2.34 -0.22 16.61
C VAL A 155 -1.71 -1.61 16.56
N THR A 156 -1.41 -2.18 17.72
CA THR A 156 -0.94 -3.56 17.80
C THR A 156 -2.12 -4.51 17.65
N LEU A 157 -2.06 -5.39 16.67
CA LEU A 157 -3.07 -6.40 16.43
C LEU A 157 -2.73 -7.69 17.20
N PRO A 158 -3.74 -8.44 17.70
CA PRO A 158 -3.50 -9.72 18.34
C PRO A 158 -2.90 -10.73 17.36
N GLY A 159 -2.12 -11.69 17.87
CA GLY A 159 -1.56 -12.77 17.08
C GLY A 159 -2.64 -13.62 16.40
N GLN A 160 -2.28 -14.28 15.30
CA GLN A 160 -3.17 -15.18 14.54
C GLN A 160 -4.40 -14.49 13.88
N LEU A 161 -4.35 -13.20 13.66
CA LEU A 161 -5.40 -12.48 12.94
C LEU A 161 -5.33 -12.72 11.43
N PHE A 162 -4.14 -13.03 10.92
CA PHE A 162 -3.86 -13.33 9.52
C PHE A 162 -3.25 -14.74 9.43
N TYR A 163 -3.83 -15.60 8.63
CA TYR A 163 -3.37 -16.96 8.35
C TYR A 163 -2.67 -17.04 7.00
#